data_00605e983d25d1aba4721a293d9544ba
#
_entry.id   00605e983d25d1aba4721a293d9544ba
#
_cell.length_a   1.000
_cell.length_b   1.000
_cell.length_c   1.000
_cell.angle_alpha   90.00
_cell.angle_beta   90.00
_cell.angle_gamma   90.00
#
_symmetry.space_group_name_H-M   'P 1'
#
loop_
_entity.id
_entity.type
_entity.pdbx_description
1 polymer ?
#
loop_
_entity_poly.entity_id
_entity_poly.type
_entity_poly.pdbx_seq_one_letter_code
_entity_poly.pdbx_strand_id
1 'polypeptide(L)'
;TAATTAAVDAPYYFVMLKEPALGSYAGDKPGLAAPARIAARGNRVDVNSPAAAAYVQYLQTQQQQALASVAQVIGRTPVVMASFQHAFNGFALKVNAAEAAAIARMPGVALVDEGRMEVQDTDAGPTHIGAPGIWNGTATGSLPGNRAEGVVYAAIDSGINFLSPSFAAVGPDAYVHVNPY
;
A
#
# COMPACT_ATOMS: atom_id res chain seq x y z
N THR A 1 -5.56 -34.66 6.99
CA THR A 1 -4.35 -34.00 7.58
C THR A 1 -3.44 -33.41 6.50
N ALA A 2 -3.50 -33.86 5.24
CA ALA A 2 -2.67 -33.37 4.13
C ALA A 2 -3.16 -32.01 3.56
N ALA A 3 -4.46 -31.68 3.68
CA ALA A 3 -5.04 -30.45 3.13
C ALA A 3 -4.66 -29.18 3.91
N THR A 4 -4.29 -29.30 5.19
CA THR A 4 -3.97 -28.15 6.03
C THR A 4 -2.54 -27.62 5.79
N THR A 5 -1.61 -28.50 5.47
CA THR A 5 -0.20 -28.11 5.26
C THR A 5 0.02 -27.40 3.94
N ALA A 6 -0.69 -27.79 2.87
CA ALA A 6 -0.58 -27.15 1.55
C ALA A 6 -1.08 -25.69 1.52
N ALA A 7 -1.95 -25.30 2.46
CA ALA A 7 -2.46 -23.92 2.54
C ALA A 7 -1.50 -22.94 3.23
N VAL A 8 -0.52 -23.44 3.98
CA VAL A 8 0.45 -22.61 4.72
C VAL A 8 1.59 -22.14 3.82
N ASP A 9 1.98 -22.96 2.84
CA ASP A 9 3.09 -22.70 1.91
C ASP A 9 2.63 -22.12 0.56
N ALA A 10 1.31 -21.95 0.35
CA ALA A 10 0.80 -21.38 -0.88
C ALA A 10 1.23 -19.90 -1.00
N PRO A 11 1.59 -19.42 -2.21
CA PRO A 11 1.82 -18.01 -2.45
C PRO A 11 0.58 -17.20 -2.08
N TYR A 12 0.77 -15.92 -1.79
CA TYR A 12 -0.36 -15.03 -1.55
C TYR A 12 -0.57 -14.10 -2.74
N TYR A 13 -1.82 -13.73 -2.94
CA TYR A 13 -2.21 -12.81 -4.01
C TYR A 13 -3.03 -11.67 -3.44
N PHE A 14 -2.77 -10.47 -3.94
CA PHE A 14 -3.63 -9.33 -3.72
C PHE A 14 -4.80 -9.39 -4.70
N VAL A 15 -6.00 -9.35 -4.17
CA VAL A 15 -7.26 -9.31 -4.95
C VAL A 15 -7.88 -7.94 -4.74
N MET A 16 -7.85 -7.09 -5.76
CA MET A 16 -8.48 -5.77 -5.76
C MET A 16 -9.90 -5.90 -6.31
N LEU A 17 -10.86 -5.35 -5.59
CA LEU A 17 -12.25 -5.25 -6.01
C LEU A 17 -12.50 -3.97 -6.81
N LYS A 18 -13.50 -3.97 -7.69
CA LYS A 18 -13.87 -2.83 -8.54
C LYS A 18 -14.47 -1.66 -7.74
N GLU A 19 -15.09 -1.95 -6.60
CA GLU A 19 -15.68 -0.93 -5.75
C GLU A 19 -14.58 0.01 -5.23
N PRO A 20 -14.74 1.35 -5.33
CA PRO A 20 -13.73 2.29 -4.88
C PRO A 20 -13.34 2.10 -3.43
N ALA A 21 -12.07 2.29 -3.11
CA ALA A 21 -11.60 2.38 -1.73
C ALA A 21 -12.05 3.70 -1.08
N LEU A 22 -11.98 3.79 0.25
CA LEU A 22 -12.35 5.00 1.00
C LEU A 22 -11.64 6.25 0.47
N GLY A 23 -10.35 6.14 0.14
CA GLY A 23 -9.54 7.27 -0.33
C GLY A 23 -9.98 7.86 -1.66
N SER A 24 -10.62 7.05 -2.51
CA SER A 24 -11.10 7.43 -3.85
C SER A 24 -12.63 7.57 -3.96
N TYR A 25 -13.36 7.25 -2.90
CA TYR A 25 -14.82 7.33 -2.91
C TYR A 25 -15.33 8.77 -2.98
N ALA A 26 -16.23 9.05 -3.92
CA ALA A 26 -16.75 10.38 -4.22
C ALA A 26 -18.17 10.65 -3.69
N GLY A 27 -18.81 9.67 -3.02
CA GLY A 27 -20.18 9.82 -2.51
C GLY A 27 -21.27 9.56 -3.54
N ASP A 28 -20.99 8.76 -4.54
CA ASP A 28 -21.88 8.45 -5.67
C ASP A 28 -22.95 7.38 -5.35
N LYS A 29 -22.88 6.77 -4.15
CA LYS A 29 -23.87 5.76 -3.75
C LYS A 29 -25.02 6.36 -2.94
N PRO A 30 -26.27 6.00 -3.26
CA PRO A 30 -27.43 6.42 -2.45
C PRO A 30 -27.27 6.02 -0.98
N GLY A 31 -27.48 6.99 -0.10
CA GLY A 31 -27.41 6.79 1.36
C GLY A 31 -25.99 6.76 1.94
N LEU A 32 -24.95 6.89 1.13
CA LEU A 32 -23.55 6.94 1.57
C LEU A 32 -22.91 8.27 1.11
N ALA A 33 -22.76 9.20 2.04
CA ALA A 33 -22.14 10.49 1.75
C ALA A 33 -20.64 10.35 1.46
N ALA A 34 -20.09 11.28 0.66
CA ALA A 34 -18.64 11.40 0.51
C ALA A 34 -17.99 11.64 1.88
N PRO A 35 -16.84 11.01 2.17
CA PRO A 35 -16.11 11.28 3.40
C PRO A 35 -15.61 12.71 3.43
N ALA A 36 -15.61 13.34 4.61
CA ALA A 36 -15.05 14.66 4.79
C ALA A 36 -13.56 14.70 4.43
N ARG A 37 -13.07 15.87 4.03
CA ARG A 37 -11.66 16.10 3.70
C ARG A 37 -11.09 17.22 4.56
N ILE A 38 -9.86 17.03 5.03
CA ILE A 38 -9.17 17.96 5.92
C ILE A 38 -8.28 18.86 5.06
N ALA A 39 -8.75 20.09 4.78
CA ALA A 39 -8.02 21.06 3.95
C ALA A 39 -6.63 21.39 4.50
N ALA A 40 -6.51 21.58 5.83
CA ALA A 40 -5.24 21.84 6.52
C ALA A 40 -4.19 20.72 6.41
N ARG A 41 -4.59 19.55 5.93
CA ARG A 41 -3.71 18.38 5.73
C ARG A 41 -3.65 17.95 4.26
N GLY A 42 -3.61 18.91 3.34
CA GLY A 42 -3.51 18.61 1.90
C GLY A 42 -4.76 17.94 1.35
N ASN A 43 -5.93 18.28 1.83
CA ASN A 43 -7.22 17.75 1.38
C ASN A 43 -7.37 16.21 1.54
N ARG A 44 -6.71 15.63 2.55
CA ARG A 44 -6.80 14.20 2.85
C ARG A 44 -8.17 13.84 3.39
N VAL A 45 -8.59 12.61 3.11
CA VAL A 45 -9.83 12.04 3.68
C VAL A 45 -9.74 12.02 5.21
N ASP A 46 -10.76 12.52 5.88
CA ASP A 46 -10.94 12.35 7.31
C ASP A 46 -11.50 10.93 7.56
N VAL A 47 -10.60 10.01 7.87
CA VAL A 47 -10.93 8.60 8.14
C VAL A 47 -11.78 8.42 9.40
N ASN A 48 -11.83 9.42 10.28
CA ASN A 48 -12.61 9.40 11.52
C ASN A 48 -14.01 10.01 11.35
N SER A 49 -14.33 10.54 10.17
CA SER A 49 -15.67 11.10 9.91
C SER A 49 -16.76 10.01 9.92
N PRO A 50 -17.98 10.32 10.36
CA PRO A 50 -19.10 9.37 10.30
C PRO A 50 -19.36 8.81 8.90
N ALA A 51 -19.17 9.64 7.84
CA ALA A 51 -19.33 9.22 6.47
C ALA A 51 -18.24 8.20 6.05
N ALA A 52 -16.98 8.39 6.50
CA ALA A 52 -15.92 7.44 6.28
C ALA A 52 -16.23 6.09 6.97
N ALA A 53 -16.66 6.13 8.23
CA ALA A 53 -17.03 4.92 8.97
C ALA A 53 -18.18 4.15 8.30
N ALA A 54 -19.22 4.86 7.85
CA ALA A 54 -20.35 4.25 7.14
C ALA A 54 -19.91 3.58 5.83
N TYR A 55 -19.04 4.24 5.06
CA TYR A 55 -18.54 3.67 3.81
C TYR A 55 -17.61 2.47 4.04
N VAL A 56 -16.74 2.52 5.04
CA VAL A 56 -15.89 1.37 5.43
C VAL A 56 -16.75 0.16 5.81
N GLN A 57 -17.82 0.37 6.60
CA GLN A 57 -18.75 -0.71 6.94
C GLN A 57 -19.45 -1.30 5.71
N TYR A 58 -19.85 -0.46 4.76
CA TYR A 58 -20.39 -0.90 3.47
C TYR A 58 -19.34 -1.77 2.72
N LEU A 59 -18.09 -1.31 2.60
CA LEU A 59 -17.03 -2.08 1.94
C LEU A 59 -16.80 -3.43 2.63
N GLN A 60 -16.78 -3.48 3.95
CA GLN A 60 -16.63 -4.73 4.70
C GLN A 60 -17.75 -5.73 4.39
N THR A 61 -19.00 -5.24 4.27
CA THR A 61 -20.14 -6.09 3.88
C THR A 61 -19.96 -6.63 2.45
N GLN A 62 -19.55 -5.79 1.50
CA GLN A 62 -19.27 -6.20 0.12
C GLN A 62 -18.11 -7.20 0.06
N GLN A 63 -17.08 -7.00 0.88
CA GLN A 63 -15.95 -7.90 0.98
C GLN A 63 -16.34 -9.28 1.50
N GLN A 64 -17.23 -9.36 2.49
CA GLN A 64 -17.76 -10.65 2.97
C GLN A 64 -18.49 -11.41 1.86
N GLN A 65 -19.31 -10.72 1.06
CA GLN A 65 -20.01 -11.32 -0.08
C GLN A 65 -19.01 -11.78 -1.16
N ALA A 66 -18.00 -10.96 -1.44
CA ALA A 66 -16.94 -11.31 -2.39
C ALA A 66 -16.16 -12.55 -1.94
N LEU A 67 -15.81 -12.66 -0.64
CA LEU A 67 -15.13 -13.84 -0.08
C LEU A 67 -15.97 -15.10 -0.17
N ALA A 68 -17.29 -15.00 0.06
CA ALA A 68 -18.21 -16.12 -0.13
C ALA A 68 -18.23 -16.59 -1.60
N SER A 69 -18.23 -15.64 -2.54
CA SER A 69 -18.15 -15.95 -3.97
C SER A 69 -16.80 -16.54 -4.38
N VAL A 70 -15.71 -16.05 -3.81
CA VAL A 70 -14.36 -16.63 -4.00
C VAL A 70 -14.35 -18.08 -3.51
N ALA A 71 -14.90 -18.35 -2.33
CA ALA A 71 -14.96 -19.70 -1.78
C ALA A 71 -15.70 -20.69 -2.70
N GLN A 72 -16.78 -20.23 -3.34
CA GLN A 72 -17.52 -21.03 -4.33
C GLN A 72 -16.67 -21.32 -5.57
N VAL A 73 -15.97 -20.30 -6.09
CA VAL A 73 -15.15 -20.41 -7.30
C VAL A 73 -13.96 -21.35 -7.11
N ILE A 74 -13.29 -21.28 -5.95
CA ILE A 74 -12.12 -22.13 -5.67
C ILE A 74 -12.45 -23.45 -4.98
N GLY A 75 -13.73 -23.67 -4.60
CA GLY A 75 -14.21 -24.91 -3.96
C GLY A 75 -13.75 -25.10 -2.51
N ARG A 76 -13.24 -24.05 -1.85
CA ARG A 76 -12.82 -24.04 -0.45
C ARG A 76 -12.86 -22.64 0.16
N THR A 77 -12.83 -22.54 1.47
CA THR A 77 -12.66 -21.24 2.14
C THR A 77 -11.22 -20.75 1.96
N PRO A 78 -11.00 -19.54 1.38
CA PRO A 78 -9.67 -18.98 1.26
C PRO A 78 -9.12 -18.55 2.63
N VAL A 79 -7.80 -18.60 2.79
CA VAL A 79 -7.13 -18.01 3.96
C VAL A 79 -6.92 -16.54 3.68
N VAL A 80 -7.59 -15.68 4.44
CA VAL A 80 -7.44 -14.22 4.36
C VAL A 80 -6.29 -13.79 5.26
N MET A 81 -5.24 -13.23 4.69
CA MET A 81 -4.09 -12.68 5.41
C MET A 81 -4.35 -11.25 5.87
N ALA A 82 -4.98 -10.44 5.03
CA ALA A 82 -5.34 -9.07 5.32
C ALA A 82 -6.53 -8.62 4.46
N SER A 83 -7.27 -7.62 4.96
CA SER A 83 -8.35 -6.93 4.23
C SER A 83 -8.09 -5.43 4.24
N PHE A 84 -8.33 -4.78 3.12
CA PHE A 84 -7.99 -3.38 2.90
C PHE A 84 -9.22 -2.61 2.43
N GLN A 85 -9.46 -1.41 3.00
CA GLN A 85 -10.61 -0.57 2.66
C GLN A 85 -10.22 0.89 2.35
N HIS A 86 -9.00 1.31 2.73
CA HIS A 86 -8.61 2.71 2.71
C HIS A 86 -7.88 3.14 1.44
N ALA A 87 -6.71 2.56 1.17
CA ALA A 87 -5.89 2.89 0.01
C ALA A 87 -6.34 2.13 -1.25
N PHE A 88 -6.67 0.85 -1.10
CA PHE A 88 -7.38 0.06 -2.10
C PHE A 88 -8.45 -0.80 -1.39
N ASN A 89 -9.41 -1.31 -2.15
CA ASN A 89 -10.45 -2.18 -1.64
C ASN A 89 -10.18 -3.61 -2.08
N GLY A 90 -9.93 -4.52 -1.14
CA GLY A 90 -9.63 -5.92 -1.46
C GLY A 90 -8.99 -6.70 -0.34
N PHE A 91 -8.25 -7.74 -0.71
CA PHE A 91 -7.68 -8.73 0.21
C PHE A 91 -6.26 -9.12 -0.18
N ALA A 92 -5.51 -9.64 0.80
CA ALA A 92 -4.41 -10.56 0.59
C ALA A 92 -4.88 -11.98 0.92
N LEU A 93 -4.90 -12.88 -0.06
CA LEU A 93 -5.40 -14.25 0.07
C LEU A 93 -4.29 -15.27 -0.19
N LYS A 94 -4.23 -16.34 0.62
CA LYS A 94 -3.40 -17.53 0.29
C LYS A 94 -4.16 -18.42 -0.69
N VAL A 95 -3.76 -18.35 -1.95
CA VAL A 95 -4.33 -19.13 -3.06
C VAL A 95 -3.20 -19.55 -4.00
N ASN A 96 -3.42 -20.62 -4.77
CA ASN A 96 -2.48 -21.01 -5.83
C ASN A 96 -2.75 -20.24 -7.13
N ALA A 97 -1.85 -20.35 -8.11
CA ALA A 97 -1.94 -19.63 -9.38
C ALA A 97 -3.23 -19.96 -10.18
N ALA A 98 -3.71 -21.20 -10.14
CA ALA A 98 -4.94 -21.59 -10.83
C ALA A 98 -6.17 -20.99 -10.16
N GLU A 99 -6.22 -20.97 -8.83
CA GLU A 99 -7.25 -20.28 -8.06
C GLU A 99 -7.22 -18.77 -8.29
N ALA A 100 -6.03 -18.16 -8.29
CA ALA A 100 -5.85 -16.73 -8.58
C ALA A 100 -6.37 -16.37 -9.99
N ALA A 101 -6.06 -17.20 -11.00
CA ALA A 101 -6.56 -17.02 -12.36
C ALA A 101 -8.09 -17.18 -12.45
N ALA A 102 -8.70 -18.04 -11.63
CA ALA A 102 -10.16 -18.17 -11.56
C ALA A 102 -10.80 -16.94 -10.90
N ILE A 103 -10.21 -16.44 -9.80
CA ILE A 103 -10.65 -15.24 -9.08
C ILE A 103 -10.57 -14.00 -10.00
N ALA A 104 -9.51 -13.88 -10.80
CA ALA A 104 -9.31 -12.75 -11.72
C ALA A 104 -10.44 -12.60 -12.76
N ARG A 105 -11.18 -13.68 -13.05
CA ARG A 105 -12.31 -13.66 -14.00
C ARG A 105 -13.65 -13.31 -13.32
N MET A 106 -13.70 -13.15 -12.02
CA MET A 106 -14.93 -12.84 -11.31
C MET A 106 -15.40 -11.40 -11.62
N PRO A 107 -16.71 -11.17 -11.80
CA PRO A 107 -17.23 -9.87 -12.25
C PRO A 107 -16.88 -8.69 -11.32
N GLY A 108 -16.77 -8.91 -10.02
CA GLY A 108 -16.47 -7.89 -9.01
C GLY A 108 -14.98 -7.62 -8.79
N VAL A 109 -14.10 -8.39 -9.45
CA VAL A 109 -12.64 -8.27 -9.31
C VAL A 109 -12.08 -7.33 -10.36
N ALA A 110 -11.22 -6.40 -9.95
CA ALA A 110 -10.53 -5.46 -10.84
C ALA A 110 -9.14 -5.96 -11.22
N LEU A 111 -8.40 -6.53 -10.26
CA LEU A 111 -7.03 -6.99 -10.44
C LEU A 111 -6.73 -8.13 -9.45
N VAL A 112 -5.94 -9.09 -9.90
CA VAL A 112 -5.28 -10.08 -9.04
C VAL A 112 -3.79 -10.02 -9.33
N ASP A 113 -2.97 -9.79 -8.31
CA ASP A 113 -1.51 -9.67 -8.44
C ASP A 113 -0.83 -10.55 -7.40
N GLU A 114 0.29 -11.16 -7.79
CA GLU A 114 1.05 -12.03 -6.91
C GLU A 114 1.84 -11.20 -5.88
N GLY A 115 1.65 -11.51 -4.61
CA GLY A 115 2.48 -10.95 -3.55
C GLY A 115 3.88 -11.54 -3.59
N ARG A 116 4.89 -10.68 -3.56
CA ARG A 116 6.30 -11.08 -3.55
C ARG A 116 6.93 -10.74 -2.21
N MET A 117 7.84 -11.61 -1.79
CA MET A 117 8.71 -11.29 -0.67
C MET A 117 9.86 -10.45 -1.23
N GLU A 118 9.93 -9.21 -0.81
CA GLU A 118 11.06 -8.35 -1.13
C GLU A 118 12.23 -8.68 -0.19
N VAL A 119 13.43 -8.64 -0.75
CA VAL A 119 14.67 -8.74 0.02
C VAL A 119 15.25 -7.34 0.22
N GLN A 120 16.02 -7.17 1.29
CA GLN A 120 16.66 -5.88 1.56
C GLN A 120 17.57 -5.49 0.39
N ASP A 121 17.40 -4.26 -0.08
CA ASP A 121 18.28 -3.66 -1.08
C ASP A 121 19.65 -3.35 -0.48
N THR A 122 20.66 -3.37 -1.34
CA THR A 122 22.02 -2.98 -0.97
C THR A 122 22.22 -1.49 -1.17
N ASP A 123 23.27 -0.91 -0.56
CA ASP A 123 23.70 0.47 -0.74
C ASP A 123 24.29 0.79 -2.16
N ALA A 124 24.40 -0.22 -3.02
CA ALA A 124 24.83 -0.06 -4.41
C ALA A 124 23.76 0.57 -5.32
N GLY A 125 22.47 0.57 -4.92
CA GLY A 125 21.36 1.10 -5.69
C GLY A 125 21.56 2.53 -6.19
N PRO A 126 21.94 3.48 -5.34
CA PRO A 126 22.17 4.87 -5.75
C PRO A 126 23.22 5.01 -6.87
N THR A 127 24.29 4.25 -6.81
CA THR A 127 25.34 4.26 -7.85
C THR A 127 24.82 3.67 -9.15
N HIS A 128 24.05 2.57 -9.06
CA HIS A 128 23.47 1.88 -10.22
C HIS A 128 22.53 2.78 -11.03
N ILE A 129 21.69 3.59 -10.35
CA ILE A 129 20.78 4.54 -11.00
C ILE A 129 21.43 5.89 -11.33
N GLY A 130 22.71 6.09 -11.08
CA GLY A 130 23.42 7.33 -11.38
C GLY A 130 23.11 8.50 -10.43
N ALA A 131 22.52 8.26 -9.28
CA ALA A 131 22.18 9.30 -8.31
C ALA A 131 23.34 10.21 -7.90
N PRO A 132 24.61 9.73 -7.79
CA PRO A 132 25.74 10.62 -7.52
C PRO A 132 25.91 11.75 -8.53
N GLY A 133 25.54 11.54 -9.79
CA GLY A 133 25.56 12.59 -10.82
C GLY A 133 24.57 13.73 -10.54
N ILE A 134 23.43 13.41 -9.93
CA ILE A 134 22.45 14.42 -9.49
C ILE A 134 22.95 15.13 -8.23
N TRP A 135 23.49 14.38 -7.27
CA TRP A 135 23.96 14.93 -5.98
C TRP A 135 25.11 15.93 -6.14
N ASN A 136 25.97 15.74 -7.14
CA ASN A 136 27.11 16.61 -7.43
C ASN A 136 26.87 17.58 -8.60
N GLY A 137 25.70 17.53 -9.23
CA GLY A 137 25.33 18.41 -10.34
C GLY A 137 25.86 18.01 -11.72
N THR A 138 26.63 16.92 -11.85
CA THR A 138 27.21 16.53 -13.15
C THR A 138 26.18 16.03 -14.15
N ALA A 139 25.09 15.41 -13.69
CA ALA A 139 24.00 14.94 -14.55
C ALA A 139 22.97 16.05 -14.89
N THR A 140 23.01 17.18 -14.20
CA THR A 140 22.04 18.28 -14.36
C THR A 140 22.60 19.48 -15.12
N GLY A 141 23.74 19.31 -15.77
CA GLY A 141 24.41 20.36 -16.54
C GLY A 141 24.98 21.48 -15.65
N SER A 142 24.43 22.66 -15.74
CA SER A 142 24.92 23.83 -14.99
C SER A 142 24.17 24.06 -13.67
N LEU A 143 23.26 23.18 -13.27
CA LEU A 143 22.54 23.32 -12.01
C LEU A 143 23.36 22.82 -10.82
N PRO A 144 23.23 23.44 -9.65
CA PRO A 144 23.81 22.92 -8.41
C PRO A 144 23.38 21.48 -8.16
N GLY A 145 24.23 20.71 -7.51
CA GLY A 145 23.85 19.40 -7.01
C GLY A 145 22.66 19.50 -6.04
N ASN A 146 21.86 18.44 -5.99
CA ASN A 146 20.68 18.38 -5.12
C ASN A 146 20.65 17.04 -4.39
N ARG A 147 20.47 17.09 -3.08
CA ARG A 147 20.34 15.93 -2.20
C ARG A 147 18.98 15.86 -1.52
N ALA A 148 17.97 16.49 -2.14
CA ALA A 148 16.61 16.61 -1.63
C ALA A 148 16.49 17.45 -0.35
N GLU A 149 17.29 18.51 -0.23
CA GLU A 149 17.20 19.46 0.87
C GLU A 149 15.77 20.04 0.96
N GLY A 150 15.20 20.01 2.16
CA GLY A 150 13.82 20.45 2.40
C GLY A 150 12.72 19.46 2.01
N VAL A 151 13.07 18.27 1.49
CA VAL A 151 12.11 17.22 1.18
C VAL A 151 11.95 16.30 2.38
N VAL A 152 10.70 16.05 2.78
CA VAL A 152 10.36 15.05 3.81
C VAL A 152 10.23 13.70 3.14
N TYR A 153 11.06 12.75 3.53
CA TYR A 153 11.01 11.37 3.07
C TYR A 153 10.47 10.47 4.20
N ALA A 154 9.54 9.59 3.86
CA ALA A 154 9.02 8.58 4.76
C ALA A 154 9.25 7.18 4.17
N ALA A 155 9.91 6.30 4.92
CA ALA A 155 10.05 4.90 4.59
C ALA A 155 9.09 4.06 5.44
N ILE A 156 8.41 3.09 4.80
CA ILE A 156 7.61 2.06 5.48
C ILE A 156 8.35 0.75 5.24
N ASP A 157 9.03 0.28 6.27
CA ASP A 157 9.95 -0.85 6.19
C ASP A 157 9.85 -1.72 7.46
N SER A 158 10.60 -2.82 7.51
CA SER A 158 10.70 -3.71 8.68
C SER A 158 11.45 -3.07 9.86
N GLY A 159 12.12 -1.96 9.63
CA GLY A 159 12.87 -1.19 10.62
C GLY A 159 13.94 -0.31 9.99
N ILE A 160 14.59 0.47 10.83
CA ILE A 160 15.67 1.36 10.42
C ILE A 160 16.80 1.32 11.47
N ASN A 161 18.03 1.20 11.02
CA ASN A 161 19.19 1.37 11.90
C ASN A 161 19.52 2.88 12.03
N PHE A 162 18.84 3.57 12.95
CA PHE A 162 19.07 5.00 13.20
C PHE A 162 20.45 5.33 13.77
N LEU A 163 21.24 4.33 14.17
CA LEU A 163 22.64 4.50 14.58
C LEU A 163 23.61 4.44 13.39
N SER A 164 23.12 4.16 12.18
CA SER A 164 23.96 4.20 10.99
C SER A 164 24.52 5.61 10.77
N PRO A 165 25.81 5.75 10.42
CA PRO A 165 26.39 7.04 10.04
C PRO A 165 25.62 7.76 8.92
N SER A 166 24.87 7.04 8.09
CA SER A 166 24.02 7.63 7.03
C SER A 166 22.88 8.50 7.58
N PHE A 167 22.51 8.35 8.84
CA PHE A 167 21.50 9.16 9.53
C PHE A 167 22.10 10.16 10.51
N ALA A 168 23.43 10.30 10.53
CA ALA A 168 24.06 11.31 11.35
C ALA A 168 23.68 12.71 10.85
N ALA A 169 23.34 13.61 11.77
CA ALA A 169 23.09 15.01 11.46
C ALA A 169 24.43 15.72 11.17
N VAL A 170 24.94 15.52 9.96
CA VAL A 170 26.22 16.09 9.49
C VAL A 170 25.99 17.18 8.45
N GLY A 171 25.13 18.14 8.76
CA GLY A 171 24.98 19.33 7.93
C GLY A 171 25.78 20.51 8.46
N PRO A 172 26.28 21.41 7.58
CA PRO A 172 26.92 22.67 8.04
C PRO A 172 25.92 23.58 8.76
N ASP A 173 24.63 23.30 8.62
CA ASP A 173 23.52 24.18 8.98
C ASP A 173 22.98 23.91 10.37
N ALA A 174 23.56 22.98 11.14
CA ALA A 174 23.09 22.56 12.48
C ALA A 174 21.54 22.39 12.53
N TYR A 175 20.98 21.67 11.52
CA TYR A 175 19.54 21.45 11.44
C TYR A 175 19.01 20.84 12.73
N VAL A 176 18.13 21.55 13.39
CA VAL A 176 17.41 21.08 14.56
C VAL A 176 16.01 20.63 14.11
N HIS A 177 15.75 19.35 14.26
CA HIS A 177 14.41 18.83 13.98
C HIS A 177 13.41 19.39 15.00
N VAL A 178 12.43 20.11 14.51
CA VAL A 178 11.25 20.52 15.29
C VAL A 178 10.11 19.60 14.92
N ASN A 179 9.64 18.80 15.89
CA ASN A 179 8.44 17.99 15.67
C ASN A 179 7.24 18.93 15.49
N PRO A 180 6.57 18.91 14.32
CA PRO A 180 5.44 19.81 14.05
C PRO A 180 4.12 19.36 14.72
N TYR A 181 4.12 18.28 15.52
CA TYR A 181 2.92 17.71 16.16
C TYR A 181 3.05 17.60 17.67
#